data_0f5ee795fff1043dbbe2d8b9bf352efe
#
_entry.id   0f5ee795fff1043dbbe2d8b9bf352efe
#
_cell.length_a   1.000
_cell.length_b   1.000
_cell.length_c   1.000
_cell.angle_alpha   90.00
_cell.angle_beta   90.00
_cell.angle_gamma   90.00
#
_symmetry.space_group_name_H-M   'P 1'
#
loop_
_entity.id
_entity.type
_entity.pdbx_description
1 polymer ?
#
loop_
_entity_poly.entity_id
_entity_poly.type
_entity_poly.pdbx_seq_one_letter_code
_entity_poly.pdbx_strand_id
1 'polypeptide(L)'
;MFGVAVHTPDVVGERMAGPGIRAWHFAGELAKHFPTILICKREGELPSAPAFRVAARGSAEALVAMKSADVLVGQPARGFRRQRRAQRIIYDLFDPVLLELREMYGRHPSMRQRVHLRAERWRVEKALDEGDLLIVATEKQRALYEKAKGPVIEIPFGIDDVGVAAPAKRENIILWGGGTWEWLDPATAVEAVVSANRRGIDCRLLFLGRSRPNRHSVDRRREDRLDALIADGAPFVKVNDSWTPYRDRLTWLRRSKVAIMLHRPTAEAAYSIRTRLFDAIAAAVPVITTEQGFAAELVAAEGLGVVVPSLDAAAVADGIARLMRDDGFYATCVSNLIRIQPRFAWDVVTRPLIEAMQQWQRRPER
;
A
#
# COMPACT_ATOMS: atom_id res chain seq x y z
N MET A 1 18.53 -7.15 26.87
CA MET A 1 18.47 -7.49 25.43
C MET A 1 17.61 -6.42 24.75
N PHE A 2 18.11 -5.79 23.67
CA PHE A 2 17.47 -4.66 22.98
C PHE A 2 16.21 -5.11 22.23
N GLY A 3 15.04 -4.87 22.79
CA GLY A 3 13.75 -5.40 22.31
C GLY A 3 12.96 -4.38 21.49
N VAL A 4 12.22 -4.87 20.50
CA VAL A 4 11.44 -4.05 19.56
C VAL A 4 9.96 -4.43 19.60
N ALA A 5 9.08 -3.42 19.69
CA ALA A 5 7.65 -3.61 19.52
C ALA A 5 7.19 -2.86 18.26
N VAL A 6 6.74 -3.61 17.25
CA VAL A 6 6.08 -3.09 16.05
C VAL A 6 4.58 -3.02 16.32
N HIS A 7 3.97 -1.87 16.07
CA HIS A 7 2.55 -1.65 16.32
C HIS A 7 1.82 -1.17 15.07
N THR A 8 0.70 -1.80 14.77
CA THR A 8 -0.24 -1.29 13.77
C THR A 8 -1.67 -1.26 14.32
N PRO A 9 -2.46 -0.20 14.04
CA PRO A 9 -3.89 -0.19 14.33
C PRO A 9 -4.69 -1.11 13.41
N ASP A 10 -4.09 -1.52 12.29
CA ASP A 10 -4.73 -2.28 11.24
C ASP A 10 -4.77 -3.79 11.49
N VAL A 11 -5.50 -4.47 10.62
CA VAL A 11 -5.62 -5.93 10.63
C VAL A 11 -4.35 -6.56 10.06
N VAL A 12 -3.90 -7.64 10.71
CA VAL A 12 -2.88 -8.55 10.18
C VAL A 12 -3.47 -9.96 10.10
N GLY A 13 -3.36 -10.57 8.94
CA GLY A 13 -3.93 -11.89 8.64
C GLY A 13 -4.42 -11.95 7.20
N GLU A 14 -5.51 -12.67 6.95
CA GLU A 14 -6.03 -12.88 5.59
C GLU A 14 -6.45 -11.58 4.89
N ARG A 15 -7.02 -10.64 5.64
CA ARG A 15 -7.61 -9.40 5.12
C ARG A 15 -6.71 -8.18 5.36
N MET A 16 -5.41 -8.34 5.19
CA MET A 16 -4.46 -7.22 5.34
C MET A 16 -4.61 -6.19 4.23
N ALA A 17 -4.51 -4.91 4.61
CA ALA A 17 -4.28 -3.78 3.72
C ALA A 17 -2.83 -3.28 3.85
N GLY A 18 -2.46 -2.27 3.06
CA GLY A 18 -1.09 -1.74 3.02
C GLY A 18 -0.40 -1.57 4.37
N PRO A 19 -1.01 -0.87 5.36
CA PRO A 19 -0.40 -0.67 6.68
C PRO A 19 -0.17 -1.98 7.46
N GLY A 20 -1.11 -2.92 7.39
CA GLY A 20 -0.97 -4.25 8.01
C GLY A 20 0.13 -5.08 7.38
N ILE A 21 0.20 -5.08 6.04
CA ILE A 21 1.27 -5.75 5.27
C ILE A 21 2.63 -5.19 5.67
N ARG A 22 2.76 -3.87 5.67
CA ARG A 22 4.00 -3.19 6.02
C ARG A 22 4.48 -3.50 7.45
N ALA A 23 3.58 -3.47 8.43
CA ALA A 23 3.90 -3.81 9.80
C ALA A 23 4.32 -5.28 9.96
N TRP A 24 3.68 -6.20 9.23
CA TRP A 24 4.06 -7.60 9.18
C TRP A 24 5.49 -7.80 8.71
N HIS A 25 5.85 -7.18 7.59
CA HIS A 25 7.19 -7.30 7.02
C HIS A 25 8.25 -6.56 7.83
N PHE A 26 7.93 -5.39 8.38
CA PHE A 26 8.84 -4.72 9.32
C PHE A 26 9.15 -5.60 10.53
N ALA A 27 8.13 -6.25 11.12
CA ALA A 27 8.35 -7.17 12.23
C ALA A 27 9.23 -8.35 11.81
N GLY A 28 9.01 -8.89 10.60
CA GLY A 28 9.81 -9.99 10.04
C GLY A 28 11.28 -9.62 9.82
N GLU A 29 11.54 -8.47 9.20
CA GLU A 29 12.90 -8.02 8.95
C GLU A 29 13.64 -7.65 10.23
N LEU A 30 12.96 -6.95 11.15
CA LEU A 30 13.52 -6.58 12.45
C LEU A 30 13.83 -7.80 13.31
N ALA A 31 13.01 -8.86 13.24
CA ALA A 31 13.20 -10.09 13.99
C ALA A 31 14.48 -10.85 13.62
N LYS A 32 15.05 -10.62 12.44
CA LYS A 32 16.35 -11.17 12.04
C LYS A 32 17.53 -10.58 12.85
N HIS A 33 17.31 -9.44 13.50
CA HIS A 33 18.35 -8.66 14.20
C HIS A 33 18.04 -8.40 15.68
N PHE A 34 16.75 -8.35 16.06
CA PHE A 34 16.29 -7.95 17.39
C PHE A 34 15.14 -8.85 17.86
N PRO A 35 15.03 -9.17 19.17
CA PRO A 35 13.81 -9.72 19.74
C PRO A 35 12.62 -8.84 19.44
N THR A 36 11.69 -9.32 18.60
CA THR A 36 10.62 -8.51 18.04
C THR A 36 9.25 -9.07 18.39
N ILE A 37 8.30 -8.19 18.67
CA ILE A 37 6.87 -8.50 18.81
C ILE A 37 6.05 -7.58 17.92
N LEU A 38 5.09 -8.15 17.21
CA LEU A 38 4.08 -7.41 16.45
C LEU A 38 2.80 -7.28 17.27
N ILE A 39 2.31 -6.05 17.44
CA ILE A 39 1.06 -5.73 18.13
C ILE A 39 0.04 -5.25 17.09
N CYS A 40 -1.01 -6.01 16.85
CA CYS A 40 -1.98 -5.75 15.79
C CYS A 40 -3.39 -6.22 16.14
N LYS A 41 -4.36 -5.92 15.29
CA LYS A 41 -5.66 -6.61 15.24
C LYS A 41 -5.49 -7.82 14.35
N ARG A 42 -5.50 -9.04 14.93
CA ARG A 42 -5.44 -10.29 14.16
C ARG A 42 -6.80 -10.62 13.55
N GLU A 43 -6.81 -11.09 12.30
CA GLU A 43 -8.01 -11.58 11.62
C GLU A 43 -7.65 -12.79 10.75
N GLY A 44 -8.27 -13.94 11.03
CA GLY A 44 -8.01 -15.19 10.32
C GLY A 44 -6.60 -15.77 10.55
N GLU A 45 -6.12 -16.48 9.55
CA GLU A 45 -4.76 -17.05 9.57
C GLU A 45 -3.70 -15.99 9.27
N LEU A 46 -2.54 -16.14 9.89
CA LEU A 46 -1.37 -15.30 9.55
C LEU A 46 -0.83 -15.73 8.18
N PRO A 47 -0.13 -14.81 7.47
CA PRO A 47 0.41 -15.08 6.12
C PRO A 47 1.35 -16.29 6.09
N SER A 48 2.13 -16.47 7.17
CA SER A 48 3.05 -17.59 7.39
C SER A 48 3.30 -17.77 8.88
N ALA A 49 4.01 -18.81 9.27
CA ALA A 49 4.52 -18.97 10.63
C ALA A 49 5.58 -17.89 10.89
N PRO A 50 5.37 -16.95 11.84
CA PRO A 50 6.32 -15.86 12.06
C PRO A 50 7.51 -16.29 12.90
N ALA A 51 8.69 -15.74 12.61
CA ALA A 51 9.88 -15.83 13.46
C ALA A 51 9.86 -14.82 14.63
N PHE A 52 8.74 -14.14 14.86
CA PHE A 52 8.52 -13.14 15.90
C PHE A 52 7.21 -13.40 16.63
N ARG A 53 7.04 -12.78 17.80
CA ARG A 53 5.79 -12.90 18.57
C ARG A 53 4.70 -12.00 18.00
N VAL A 54 3.46 -12.44 18.08
CA VAL A 54 2.29 -11.64 17.66
C VAL A 54 1.31 -11.53 18.83
N ALA A 55 1.04 -10.31 19.29
CA ALA A 55 0.11 -10.03 20.36
C ALA A 55 -1.12 -9.26 19.86
N ALA A 56 -2.29 -9.59 20.39
CA ALA A 56 -3.51 -8.85 20.10
C ALA A 56 -3.44 -7.45 20.72
N ARG A 57 -3.79 -6.43 19.97
CA ARG A 57 -3.87 -5.05 20.47
C ARG A 57 -4.82 -4.95 21.67
N GLY A 58 -4.34 -4.35 22.76
CA GLY A 58 -5.10 -4.21 24.00
C GLY A 58 -4.99 -5.41 24.96
N SER A 59 -4.32 -6.49 24.57
CA SER A 59 -4.04 -7.61 25.48
C SER A 59 -3.01 -7.22 26.56
N ALA A 60 -2.97 -7.98 27.67
CA ALA A 60 -1.95 -7.82 28.72
C ALA A 60 -0.53 -7.97 28.16
N GLU A 61 -0.34 -8.93 27.24
CA GLU A 61 0.94 -9.15 26.56
C GLU A 61 1.38 -7.92 25.74
N ALA A 62 0.46 -7.34 24.95
CA ALA A 62 0.74 -6.11 24.18
C ALA A 62 1.10 -4.93 25.10
N LEU A 63 0.42 -4.77 26.23
CA LEU A 63 0.71 -3.71 27.19
C LEU A 63 2.09 -3.89 27.84
N VAL A 64 2.46 -5.12 28.21
CA VAL A 64 3.79 -5.44 28.73
C VAL A 64 4.85 -5.17 27.65
N ALA A 65 4.64 -5.62 26.43
CA ALA A 65 5.58 -5.42 25.34
C ALA A 65 5.79 -3.93 25.03
N MET A 66 4.72 -3.12 24.97
CA MET A 66 4.81 -1.67 24.79
C MET A 66 5.62 -0.99 25.89
N LYS A 67 5.55 -1.47 27.13
CA LYS A 67 6.30 -0.91 28.27
C LYS A 67 7.76 -1.35 28.29
N SER A 68 8.04 -2.60 27.93
CA SER A 68 9.37 -3.22 28.09
C SER A 68 10.29 -3.02 26.88
N ALA A 69 9.75 -2.87 25.67
CA ALA A 69 10.55 -2.66 24.47
C ALA A 69 11.45 -1.43 24.57
N ASP A 70 12.65 -1.50 24.02
CA ASP A 70 13.57 -0.38 23.92
C ASP A 70 13.22 0.53 22.74
N VAL A 71 12.64 -0.02 21.68
CA VAL A 71 12.18 0.72 20.52
C VAL A 71 10.72 0.37 20.20
N LEU A 72 9.92 1.41 19.99
CA LEU A 72 8.57 1.31 19.42
C LEU A 72 8.61 1.74 17.97
N VAL A 73 8.05 0.94 17.08
CA VAL A 73 7.92 1.25 15.64
C VAL A 73 6.45 1.18 15.26
N GLY A 74 5.90 2.20 14.63
CA GLY A 74 4.51 2.14 14.16
C GLY A 74 3.94 3.47 13.69
N GLN A 75 2.72 3.42 13.16
CA GLN A 75 2.00 4.60 12.72
C GLN A 75 1.51 5.45 13.90
N PRO A 76 1.35 6.77 13.72
CA PRO A 76 0.68 7.63 14.71
C PRO A 76 -0.74 7.12 14.97
N ALA A 77 -0.98 6.48 16.12
CA ALA A 77 -2.25 5.88 16.45
C ALA A 77 -2.64 6.16 17.91
N ARG A 78 -3.95 6.00 18.21
CA ARG A 78 -4.43 6.15 19.59
C ARG A 78 -3.73 5.13 20.51
N GLY A 79 -3.07 5.64 21.54
CA GLY A 79 -2.33 4.82 22.53
C GLY A 79 -0.90 4.46 22.13
N PHE A 80 -0.48 4.74 20.90
CA PHE A 80 0.89 4.56 20.46
C PHE A 80 1.74 5.78 20.88
N ARG A 81 2.56 5.60 21.93
CA ARG A 81 3.39 6.65 22.53
C ARG A 81 4.48 6.02 23.39
N ARG A 82 5.53 6.76 23.67
CA ARG A 82 6.51 6.34 24.69
C ARG A 82 5.85 6.02 26.03
N GLN A 83 6.29 4.94 26.65
CA GLN A 83 5.84 4.49 27.96
C GLN A 83 6.87 4.82 29.05
N ARG A 84 8.13 5.05 28.68
CA ARG A 84 9.24 5.41 29.57
C ARG A 84 10.24 6.34 28.84
N ARG A 85 10.96 7.18 29.61
CA ARG A 85 11.86 8.22 29.08
C ARG A 85 12.99 7.66 28.19
N ALA A 86 13.58 6.53 28.57
CA ALA A 86 14.70 5.90 27.83
C ALA A 86 14.28 5.16 26.56
N GLN A 87 12.96 5.04 26.29
CA GLN A 87 12.46 4.33 25.12
C GLN A 87 12.57 5.19 23.87
N ARG A 88 13.01 4.59 22.75
CA ARG A 88 13.00 5.23 21.44
C ARG A 88 11.65 5.00 20.76
N ILE A 89 11.22 5.96 19.95
CA ILE A 89 9.99 5.84 19.16
C ILE A 89 10.25 6.22 17.72
N ILE A 90 9.83 5.33 16.80
CA ILE A 90 9.90 5.49 15.36
C ILE A 90 8.48 5.59 14.84
N TYR A 91 8.15 6.68 14.17
CA TYR A 91 6.86 6.85 13.54
C TYR A 91 6.95 6.58 12.04
N ASP A 92 6.16 5.59 11.59
CA ASP A 92 5.97 5.27 10.18
C ASP A 92 4.83 6.14 9.60
N LEU A 93 5.20 7.19 8.87
CA LEU A 93 4.29 8.12 8.21
C LEU A 93 4.01 7.70 6.76
N PHE A 94 3.98 6.41 6.53
CA PHE A 94 3.82 5.76 5.24
C PHE A 94 2.61 6.28 4.43
N ASP A 95 1.45 6.41 5.06
CA ASP A 95 0.25 6.94 4.43
C ASP A 95 0.10 8.44 4.71
N PRO A 96 -0.20 9.27 3.71
CA PRO A 96 -0.53 10.69 3.93
C PRO A 96 -1.96 10.83 4.49
N VAL A 97 -2.21 10.28 5.67
CA VAL A 97 -3.52 10.07 6.29
C VAL A 97 -4.41 11.31 6.28
N LEU A 98 -3.85 12.52 6.42
CA LEU A 98 -4.63 13.76 6.40
C LEU A 98 -5.15 14.10 5.01
N LEU A 99 -4.45 13.71 3.95
CA LEU A 99 -4.91 13.87 2.58
C LEU A 99 -5.97 12.83 2.26
N GLU A 100 -5.76 11.56 2.63
CA GLU A 100 -6.76 10.50 2.48
C GLU A 100 -8.09 10.84 3.18
N LEU A 101 -8.04 11.29 4.43
CA LEU A 101 -9.24 11.68 5.17
C LEU A 101 -9.97 12.88 4.54
N ARG A 102 -9.23 13.80 3.91
CA ARG A 102 -9.87 14.90 3.17
C ARG A 102 -10.62 14.41 1.94
N GLU A 103 -10.06 13.47 1.20
CA GLU A 103 -10.75 12.85 0.06
C GLU A 103 -11.97 12.04 0.52
N MET A 104 -11.84 11.25 1.60
CA MET A 104 -12.95 10.47 2.16
C MET A 104 -14.11 11.33 2.67
N TYR A 105 -13.82 12.47 3.30
CA TYR A 105 -14.85 13.31 3.93
C TYR A 105 -15.36 14.40 3.01
N GLY A 106 -14.69 14.64 1.89
CA GLY A 106 -15.08 15.65 0.91
C GLY A 106 -15.04 17.08 1.43
N ARG A 107 -15.69 17.99 0.68
CA ARG A 107 -15.67 19.44 0.98
C ARG A 107 -16.47 19.83 2.23
N HIS A 108 -17.46 19.02 2.65
CA HIS A 108 -18.40 19.34 3.74
C HIS A 108 -18.39 18.24 4.82
N PRO A 109 -17.27 18.07 5.58
CA PRO A 109 -17.21 17.07 6.63
C PRO A 109 -18.17 17.36 7.76
N SER A 110 -18.85 16.33 8.27
CA SER A 110 -19.71 16.40 9.45
C SER A 110 -18.90 16.79 10.69
N MET A 111 -19.60 17.16 11.79
CA MET A 111 -18.93 17.51 13.05
C MET A 111 -18.03 16.35 13.55
N ARG A 112 -18.49 15.11 13.48
CA ARG A 112 -17.69 13.92 13.87
C ARG A 112 -16.44 13.78 13.02
N GLN A 113 -16.55 13.99 11.70
CA GLN A 113 -15.42 13.94 10.77
C GLN A 113 -14.42 15.07 11.02
N ARG A 114 -14.89 16.28 11.36
CA ARG A 114 -14.01 17.41 11.75
C ARG A 114 -13.24 17.11 13.03
N VAL A 115 -13.90 16.51 14.03
CA VAL A 115 -13.24 16.08 15.27
C VAL A 115 -12.20 15.01 14.97
N HIS A 116 -12.52 14.05 14.11
CA HIS A 116 -11.57 13.02 13.68
C HIS A 116 -10.35 13.61 12.96
N LEU A 117 -10.56 14.51 11.98
CA LEU A 117 -9.48 15.22 11.30
C LEU A 117 -8.57 16.00 12.26
N ARG A 118 -9.14 16.66 13.26
CA ARG A 118 -8.36 17.37 14.29
C ARG A 118 -7.52 16.40 15.14
N ALA A 119 -8.12 15.27 15.50
CA ALA A 119 -7.42 14.24 16.27
C ALA A 119 -6.26 13.60 15.48
N GLU A 120 -6.46 13.31 14.19
CA GLU A 120 -5.40 12.78 13.35
C GLU A 120 -4.30 13.81 13.10
N ARG A 121 -4.66 15.06 12.84
CA ARG A 121 -3.68 16.15 12.73
C ARG A 121 -2.82 16.26 14.00
N TRP A 122 -3.44 16.27 15.17
CA TRP A 122 -2.72 16.32 16.43
C TRP A 122 -1.78 15.13 16.61
N ARG A 123 -2.17 13.90 16.19
CA ARG A 123 -1.30 12.72 16.24
C ARG A 123 -0.10 12.85 15.33
N VAL A 124 -0.29 13.34 14.10
CA VAL A 124 0.79 13.59 13.16
C VAL A 124 1.73 14.67 13.71
N GLU A 125 1.21 15.82 14.16
CA GLU A 125 2.02 16.90 14.76
C GLU A 125 2.83 16.40 15.96
N LYS A 126 2.22 15.58 16.83
CA LYS A 126 2.90 14.96 17.94
C LYS A 126 4.01 13.99 17.48
N ALA A 127 3.76 13.21 16.44
CA ALA A 127 4.77 12.30 15.87
C ALA A 127 5.98 13.09 15.31
N LEU A 128 5.74 14.23 14.66
CA LEU A 128 6.80 15.12 14.18
C LEU A 128 7.61 15.75 15.32
N ASP A 129 6.98 15.98 16.45
CA ASP A 129 7.61 16.59 17.63
C ASP A 129 8.41 15.60 18.48
N GLU A 130 7.90 14.38 18.67
CA GLU A 130 8.44 13.39 19.63
C GLU A 130 9.21 12.24 18.96
N GLY A 131 9.13 12.07 17.65
CA GLY A 131 9.79 10.95 16.95
C GLY A 131 11.30 11.02 17.02
N ASP A 132 11.96 9.95 17.48
CA ASP A 132 13.42 9.82 17.38
C ASP A 132 13.88 9.53 15.96
N LEU A 133 13.00 8.94 15.15
CA LEU A 133 13.14 8.68 13.73
C LEU A 133 11.75 8.67 13.09
N LEU A 134 11.63 9.26 11.93
CA LEU A 134 10.41 9.24 11.13
C LEU A 134 10.68 8.54 9.81
N ILE A 135 9.72 7.76 9.36
CA ILE A 135 9.78 7.02 8.09
C ILE A 135 8.73 7.61 7.16
N VAL A 136 9.12 7.93 5.93
CA VAL A 136 8.24 8.27 4.82
C VAL A 136 8.36 7.20 3.74
N ALA A 137 7.32 7.03 2.91
CA ALA A 137 7.36 6.01 1.87
C ALA A 137 8.01 6.51 0.56
N THR A 138 8.07 7.83 0.35
CA THR A 138 8.69 8.44 -0.82
C THR A 138 9.38 9.75 -0.42
N GLU A 139 10.42 10.12 -1.16
CA GLU A 139 11.11 11.40 -0.94
C GLU A 139 10.16 12.60 -1.03
N LYS A 140 9.18 12.53 -1.94
CA LYS A 140 8.17 13.59 -2.11
C LYS A 140 7.34 13.81 -0.84
N GLN A 141 7.09 12.77 -0.05
CA GLN A 141 6.36 12.90 1.22
C GLN A 141 7.11 13.75 2.26
N ARG A 142 8.43 13.92 2.17
CA ARG A 142 9.19 14.79 3.11
C ARG A 142 8.61 16.19 3.17
N ALA A 143 8.14 16.73 2.04
CA ALA A 143 7.53 18.05 1.99
C ALA A 143 6.27 18.18 2.87
N LEU A 144 5.59 17.09 3.17
CA LEU A 144 4.44 17.09 4.10
C LEU A 144 4.89 17.19 5.58
N TYR A 145 6.15 16.88 5.87
CA TYR A 145 6.67 16.66 7.21
C TYR A 145 7.93 17.49 7.53
N GLU A 146 8.07 18.66 6.90
CA GLU A 146 9.20 19.60 7.08
C GLU A 146 9.39 20.06 8.54
N LYS A 147 8.33 19.98 9.37
CA LYS A 147 8.36 20.35 10.79
C LYS A 147 8.88 19.23 11.70
N ALA A 148 9.32 18.09 11.13
CA ALA A 148 9.88 17.00 11.90
C ALA A 148 11.12 17.44 12.68
N LYS A 149 11.16 17.16 13.99
CA LYS A 149 12.33 17.46 14.83
C LYS A 149 13.39 16.35 14.75
N GLY A 150 12.97 15.11 14.54
CA GLY A 150 13.85 13.97 14.34
C GLY A 150 14.25 13.79 12.87
N PRO A 151 15.27 12.95 12.61
CA PRO A 151 15.66 12.58 11.27
C PRO A 151 14.50 11.88 10.54
N VAL A 152 14.40 12.10 9.22
CA VAL A 152 13.41 11.46 8.35
C VAL A 152 14.15 10.58 7.34
N ILE A 153 13.80 9.32 7.27
CA ILE A 153 14.33 8.38 6.28
C ILE A 153 13.23 7.93 5.32
N GLU A 154 13.61 7.62 4.08
CA GLU A 154 12.73 7.01 3.12
C GLU A 154 12.82 5.49 3.20
N ILE A 155 11.66 4.85 3.34
CA ILE A 155 11.49 3.40 3.20
C ILE A 155 10.27 3.19 2.34
N PRO A 156 10.41 2.84 1.05
CA PRO A 156 9.29 2.53 0.20
C PRO A 156 8.57 1.26 0.65
N PHE A 157 7.54 0.85 -0.08
CA PHE A 157 6.93 -0.45 0.13
C PHE A 157 7.84 -1.54 -0.43
N GLY A 158 7.83 -2.72 0.19
CA GLY A 158 8.67 -3.83 -0.23
C GLY A 158 7.88 -4.94 -0.95
N ILE A 159 8.62 -5.92 -1.48
CA ILE A 159 8.09 -7.13 -2.11
C ILE A 159 8.72 -8.38 -1.51
N ASP A 160 7.96 -9.49 -1.50
CA ASP A 160 8.41 -10.78 -0.97
C ASP A 160 9.13 -11.62 -2.02
N ASP A 161 8.55 -11.74 -3.19
CA ASP A 161 8.93 -12.71 -4.21
C ASP A 161 9.91 -12.11 -5.23
N VAL A 162 11.17 -11.95 -4.82
CA VAL A 162 12.23 -11.47 -5.72
C VAL A 162 12.76 -12.61 -6.58
N GLY A 163 12.93 -12.36 -7.88
CA GLY A 163 13.53 -13.32 -8.82
C GLY A 163 12.59 -14.43 -9.28
N VAL A 164 11.29 -14.34 -8.98
CA VAL A 164 10.32 -15.30 -9.52
C VAL A 164 10.06 -15.00 -10.99
N ALA A 165 10.30 -15.99 -11.83
CA ALA A 165 10.09 -15.89 -13.27
C ALA A 165 8.61 -15.59 -13.59
N ALA A 166 8.38 -14.75 -14.61
CA ALA A 166 7.04 -14.55 -15.14
C ALA A 166 6.51 -15.87 -15.75
N PRO A 167 5.22 -16.20 -15.57
CA PRO A 167 4.63 -17.38 -16.20
C PRO A 167 4.70 -17.25 -17.72
N ALA A 168 4.90 -18.38 -18.41
CA ALA A 168 5.02 -18.43 -19.88
C ALA A 168 3.75 -17.94 -20.60
N LYS A 169 2.57 -18.11 -19.99
CA LYS A 169 1.29 -17.69 -20.54
C LYS A 169 0.44 -17.01 -19.48
N ARG A 170 -0.14 -15.85 -19.81
CA ARG A 170 -1.09 -15.10 -19.01
C ARG A 170 -2.46 -15.04 -19.70
N GLU A 171 -3.49 -14.95 -18.90
CA GLU A 171 -4.85 -14.72 -19.39
C GLU A 171 -5.03 -13.23 -19.75
N ASN A 172 -5.91 -12.92 -20.69
CA ASN A 172 -6.23 -11.55 -21.07
C ASN A 172 -7.06 -10.83 -19.97
N ILE A 173 -6.58 -10.92 -18.75
CA ILE A 173 -7.16 -10.28 -17.56
C ILE A 173 -6.41 -8.98 -17.28
N ILE A 174 -7.21 -7.92 -17.11
CA ILE A 174 -6.80 -6.66 -16.52
C ILE A 174 -7.22 -6.70 -15.07
N LEU A 175 -6.25 -6.67 -14.14
CA LEU A 175 -6.53 -6.87 -12.74
C LEU A 175 -6.60 -5.56 -11.97
N TRP A 176 -7.73 -5.33 -11.29
CA TRP A 176 -7.86 -4.33 -10.25
C TRP A 176 -7.60 -4.97 -8.88
N GLY A 177 -6.43 -4.74 -8.31
CA GLY A 177 -6.03 -5.32 -7.04
C GLY A 177 -6.54 -4.51 -5.84
N GLY A 178 -7.47 -5.06 -5.05
CA GLY A 178 -7.95 -4.49 -3.79
C GLY A 178 -9.14 -3.54 -3.89
N GLY A 179 -9.45 -2.83 -2.80
CA GLY A 179 -10.66 -2.03 -2.64
C GLY A 179 -10.77 -0.80 -3.56
N THR A 180 -11.94 -0.19 -3.56
CA THR A 180 -12.29 1.01 -4.33
C THR A 180 -12.41 2.21 -3.40
N TRP A 181 -11.32 2.95 -3.18
CA TRP A 181 -11.28 4.12 -2.29
C TRP A 181 -11.70 5.39 -3.04
N GLU A 182 -12.02 6.46 -2.31
CA GLU A 182 -12.52 7.72 -2.87
C GLU A 182 -11.52 8.41 -3.83
N TRP A 183 -10.24 8.24 -3.62
CA TRP A 183 -9.17 8.76 -4.48
C TRP A 183 -8.85 7.89 -5.70
N LEU A 184 -9.42 6.67 -5.78
CA LEU A 184 -9.25 5.77 -6.92
C LEU A 184 -10.33 5.99 -7.97
N ASP A 185 -10.07 5.56 -9.19
CA ASP A 185 -10.98 5.72 -10.33
C ASP A 185 -11.31 4.39 -11.03
N PRO A 186 -12.08 3.52 -10.39
CA PRO A 186 -12.53 2.25 -10.99
C PRO A 186 -13.50 2.46 -12.14
N ALA A 187 -14.25 3.56 -12.20
CA ALA A 187 -15.23 3.83 -13.24
C ALA A 187 -14.56 3.95 -14.62
N THR A 188 -13.49 4.75 -14.70
CA THR A 188 -12.70 4.88 -15.94
C THR A 188 -12.09 3.54 -16.38
N ALA A 189 -11.71 2.66 -15.46
CA ALA A 189 -11.24 1.31 -15.81
C ALA A 189 -12.33 0.45 -16.46
N VAL A 190 -13.55 0.51 -15.95
CA VAL A 190 -14.72 -0.19 -16.53
C VAL A 190 -15.01 0.32 -17.94
N GLU A 191 -15.15 1.65 -18.08
CA GLU A 191 -15.43 2.31 -19.37
C GLU A 191 -14.36 1.97 -20.42
N ALA A 192 -13.09 1.98 -20.02
CA ALA A 192 -11.96 1.67 -20.90
C ALA A 192 -11.96 0.22 -21.38
N VAL A 193 -12.26 -0.75 -20.51
CA VAL A 193 -12.30 -2.18 -20.89
C VAL A 193 -13.47 -2.45 -21.81
N VAL A 194 -14.64 -1.86 -21.58
CA VAL A 194 -15.78 -1.94 -22.49
C VAL A 194 -15.42 -1.34 -23.85
N SER A 195 -14.79 -0.17 -23.89
CA SER A 195 -14.31 0.49 -25.11
C SER A 195 -13.28 -0.37 -25.86
N ALA A 196 -12.31 -0.95 -25.16
CA ALA A 196 -11.30 -1.82 -25.76
C ALA A 196 -11.93 -3.05 -26.42
N ASN A 197 -12.90 -3.70 -25.77
CA ASN A 197 -13.63 -4.85 -26.34
C ASN A 197 -14.44 -4.46 -27.58
N ARG A 198 -15.11 -3.30 -27.59
CA ARG A 198 -15.80 -2.78 -28.77
C ARG A 198 -14.87 -2.53 -29.97
N ARG A 199 -13.60 -2.29 -29.69
CA ARG A 199 -12.49 -2.11 -30.66
C ARG A 199 -11.84 -3.44 -31.06
N GLY A 200 -12.39 -4.59 -30.66
CA GLY A 200 -11.88 -5.92 -30.95
C GLY A 200 -10.66 -6.35 -30.15
N ILE A 201 -10.47 -5.80 -28.97
CA ILE A 201 -9.46 -6.24 -28.00
C ILE A 201 -10.11 -7.22 -27.03
N ASP A 202 -9.80 -8.50 -27.12
CA ASP A 202 -10.29 -9.50 -26.17
C ASP A 202 -9.59 -9.30 -24.81
N CYS A 203 -10.30 -8.71 -23.84
CA CYS A 203 -9.82 -8.51 -22.49
C CYS A 203 -10.97 -8.45 -21.48
N ARG A 204 -10.67 -8.75 -20.21
CA ARG A 204 -11.64 -8.71 -19.10
C ARG A 204 -11.06 -7.96 -17.93
N LEU A 205 -11.86 -7.10 -17.30
CA LEU A 205 -11.53 -6.48 -16.02
C LEU A 205 -11.97 -7.38 -14.88
N LEU A 206 -11.05 -7.70 -13.98
CA LEU A 206 -11.34 -8.45 -12.76
C LEU A 206 -11.02 -7.59 -11.53
N PHE A 207 -12.03 -7.32 -10.72
CA PHE A 207 -11.85 -6.77 -9.37
C PHE A 207 -11.60 -7.89 -8.37
N LEU A 208 -10.45 -7.93 -7.70
CA LEU A 208 -10.13 -8.92 -6.68
C LEU A 208 -10.93 -8.77 -5.39
N GLY A 209 -11.71 -7.74 -5.27
CA GLY A 209 -12.61 -7.43 -4.19
C GLY A 209 -12.91 -5.94 -4.20
N ARG A 210 -14.09 -5.58 -3.68
CA ARG A 210 -14.52 -4.18 -3.57
C ARG A 210 -14.66 -3.74 -2.13
N SER A 211 -14.63 -4.69 -1.19
CA SER A 211 -14.79 -4.40 0.23
C SER A 211 -13.60 -3.61 0.77
N ARG A 212 -13.89 -2.79 1.76
CA ARG A 212 -12.91 -1.97 2.49
C ARG A 212 -12.82 -2.49 3.92
N PRO A 213 -11.66 -2.93 4.39
CA PRO A 213 -11.53 -3.51 5.73
C PRO A 213 -11.84 -2.50 6.85
N ASN A 214 -11.61 -1.21 6.61
CA ASN A 214 -11.81 -0.13 7.59
C ASN A 214 -12.77 0.94 7.04
N ARG A 215 -14.06 0.62 6.99
CA ARG A 215 -15.09 1.48 6.38
C ARG A 215 -15.50 2.60 7.34
N HIS A 216 -15.05 3.84 7.12
CA HIS A 216 -15.47 5.00 7.91
C HIS A 216 -16.56 5.86 7.27
N SER A 217 -16.65 5.89 5.95
CA SER A 217 -17.74 6.51 5.18
C SER A 217 -17.75 5.96 3.76
N VAL A 218 -18.89 6.06 3.09
CA VAL A 218 -19.04 5.64 1.69
C VAL A 218 -19.89 6.66 1.00
N ASP A 219 -19.41 7.19 -0.10
CA ASP A 219 -20.25 7.91 -1.05
C ASP A 219 -21.13 6.90 -1.81
N ARG A 220 -22.36 6.73 -1.34
CA ARG A 220 -23.34 5.78 -1.92
C ARG A 220 -23.61 6.08 -3.38
N ARG A 221 -23.72 7.35 -3.78
CA ARG A 221 -23.99 7.71 -5.19
C ARG A 221 -22.88 7.23 -6.11
N ARG A 222 -21.65 7.30 -5.63
CA ARG A 222 -20.49 6.82 -6.38
C ARG A 222 -20.46 5.30 -6.47
N GLU A 223 -20.79 4.61 -5.39
CA GLU A 223 -20.91 3.15 -5.36
C GLU A 223 -22.03 2.67 -6.30
N ASP A 224 -23.22 3.28 -6.21
CA ASP A 224 -24.36 2.96 -7.06
C ASP A 224 -24.02 3.18 -8.55
N ARG A 225 -23.33 4.28 -8.87
CA ARG A 225 -22.86 4.52 -10.25
C ARG A 225 -21.84 3.46 -10.70
N LEU A 226 -20.91 3.07 -9.86
CA LEU A 226 -19.95 2.02 -10.21
C LEU A 226 -20.64 0.67 -10.39
N ASP A 227 -21.63 0.35 -9.56
CA ASP A 227 -22.44 -0.86 -9.69
C ASP A 227 -23.19 -0.89 -11.03
N ALA A 228 -23.80 0.22 -11.42
CA ALA A 228 -24.45 0.35 -12.72
C ALA A 228 -23.46 0.15 -13.88
N LEU A 229 -22.28 0.79 -13.82
CA LEU A 229 -21.25 0.63 -14.87
C LEU A 229 -20.73 -0.81 -14.96
N ILE A 230 -20.58 -1.50 -13.83
CA ILE A 230 -20.17 -2.91 -13.80
C ILE A 230 -21.24 -3.80 -14.44
N ALA A 231 -22.52 -3.54 -14.14
CA ALA A 231 -23.64 -4.27 -14.72
C ALA A 231 -23.72 -4.07 -16.25
N ASP A 232 -23.58 -2.81 -16.69
CA ASP A 232 -23.57 -2.47 -18.13
C ASP A 232 -22.32 -3.01 -18.85
N GLY A 233 -21.22 -3.19 -18.12
CA GLY A 233 -19.95 -3.74 -18.61
C GLY A 233 -19.92 -5.26 -18.74
N ALA A 234 -20.94 -5.98 -18.27
CA ALA A 234 -21.01 -7.42 -18.46
C ALA A 234 -21.10 -7.78 -19.96
N PRO A 235 -20.41 -8.82 -20.46
CA PRO A 235 -19.63 -9.83 -19.73
C PRO A 235 -18.14 -9.52 -19.50
N PHE A 236 -17.68 -8.32 -19.83
CA PHE A 236 -16.25 -7.95 -19.82
C PHE A 236 -15.73 -7.57 -18.43
N VAL A 237 -16.62 -7.33 -17.47
CA VAL A 237 -16.27 -6.92 -16.11
C VAL A 237 -16.76 -7.95 -15.11
N LYS A 238 -15.85 -8.41 -14.26
CA LYS A 238 -16.16 -9.34 -13.17
C LYS A 238 -15.67 -8.79 -11.85
N VAL A 239 -16.43 -9.06 -10.81
CA VAL A 239 -16.08 -8.74 -9.43
C VAL A 239 -15.97 -10.04 -8.66
N ASN A 240 -14.91 -10.23 -7.89
CA ASN A 240 -14.82 -11.34 -6.96
C ASN A 240 -15.77 -11.08 -5.78
N ASP A 241 -16.60 -12.07 -5.45
CA ASP A 241 -17.64 -11.97 -4.42
C ASP A 241 -17.07 -11.81 -3.01
N SER A 242 -15.83 -12.26 -2.79
CA SER A 242 -15.15 -12.24 -1.51
C SER A 242 -13.82 -11.51 -1.55
N TRP A 243 -13.31 -11.16 -0.38
CA TRP A 243 -11.95 -10.67 -0.27
C TRP A 243 -10.94 -11.76 -0.63
N THR A 244 -9.99 -11.46 -1.51
CA THR A 244 -8.87 -12.35 -1.81
C THR A 244 -7.88 -12.35 -0.65
N PRO A 245 -7.59 -13.50 -0.02
CA PRO A 245 -6.57 -13.57 1.02
C PRO A 245 -5.22 -13.02 0.57
N TYR A 246 -4.49 -12.40 1.49
CA TYR A 246 -3.19 -11.79 1.18
C TYR A 246 -2.24 -12.76 0.46
N ARG A 247 -2.15 -13.99 0.90
CA ARG A 247 -1.30 -15.05 0.32
C ARG A 247 -1.63 -15.38 -1.14
N ASP A 248 -2.89 -15.19 -1.57
CA ASP A 248 -3.38 -15.58 -2.90
C ASP A 248 -3.30 -14.45 -3.94
N ARG A 249 -3.00 -13.20 -3.50
CA ARG A 249 -3.03 -12.02 -4.36
C ARG A 249 -2.06 -12.11 -5.55
N LEU A 250 -0.85 -12.63 -5.31
CA LEU A 250 0.17 -12.77 -6.37
C LEU A 250 -0.19 -13.86 -7.39
N THR A 251 -0.93 -14.89 -6.98
CA THR A 251 -1.43 -15.92 -7.90
C THR A 251 -2.37 -15.30 -8.94
N TRP A 252 -3.27 -14.42 -8.52
CA TRP A 252 -4.15 -13.70 -9.43
C TRP A 252 -3.39 -12.74 -10.34
N LEU A 253 -2.42 -12.00 -9.81
CA LEU A 253 -1.57 -11.13 -10.61
C LEU A 253 -0.78 -11.93 -11.66
N ARG A 254 -0.16 -13.03 -11.30
CA ARG A 254 0.62 -13.87 -12.23
C ARG A 254 -0.23 -14.44 -13.36
N ARG A 255 -1.51 -14.71 -13.13
CA ARG A 255 -2.47 -15.11 -14.17
C ARG A 255 -2.85 -13.94 -15.08
N SER A 256 -2.80 -12.72 -14.61
CA SER A 256 -3.28 -11.52 -15.31
C SER A 256 -2.22 -10.95 -16.25
N LYS A 257 -2.64 -10.44 -17.42
CA LYS A 257 -1.75 -9.82 -18.40
C LYS A 257 -1.38 -8.38 -18.01
N VAL A 258 -2.31 -7.64 -17.37
CA VAL A 258 -2.13 -6.23 -17.00
C VAL A 258 -2.62 -5.98 -15.57
N ALA A 259 -1.88 -5.21 -14.79
CA ALA A 259 -2.34 -4.61 -13.54
C ALA A 259 -2.79 -3.17 -13.79
N ILE A 260 -3.99 -2.81 -13.34
CA ILE A 260 -4.51 -1.44 -13.52
C ILE A 260 -4.71 -0.74 -12.17
N MET A 261 -4.21 0.49 -12.07
CA MET A 261 -4.33 1.32 -10.86
C MET A 261 -4.57 2.79 -11.24
N LEU A 262 -5.83 3.14 -11.42
CA LEU A 262 -6.23 4.49 -11.79
C LEU A 262 -6.63 5.29 -10.55
N HIS A 263 -6.23 6.55 -10.52
CA HIS A 263 -6.62 7.49 -9.48
C HIS A 263 -7.13 8.78 -10.05
N ARG A 264 -7.91 9.47 -9.22
CA ARG A 264 -8.38 10.82 -9.52
C ARG A 264 -7.24 11.83 -9.30
N PRO A 265 -7.24 12.97 -9.99
CA PRO A 265 -6.22 14.00 -9.82
C PRO A 265 -6.43 14.73 -8.49
N THR A 266 -5.89 14.19 -7.40
CA THR A 266 -6.02 14.70 -6.04
C THR A 266 -4.66 14.96 -5.40
N ALA A 267 -4.62 15.78 -4.35
CA ALA A 267 -3.40 15.96 -3.58
C ALA A 267 -2.92 14.63 -2.96
N GLU A 268 -3.86 13.74 -2.57
CA GLU A 268 -3.51 12.41 -2.08
C GLU A 268 -2.74 11.63 -3.15
N ALA A 269 -3.21 11.61 -4.40
CA ALA A 269 -2.56 10.89 -5.50
C ALA A 269 -1.10 11.35 -5.74
N ALA A 270 -0.82 12.63 -5.49
CA ALA A 270 0.52 13.18 -5.68
C ALA A 270 1.55 12.71 -4.63
N TYR A 271 1.10 12.34 -3.42
CA TYR A 271 1.98 12.00 -2.30
C TYR A 271 1.90 10.55 -1.86
N SER A 272 0.85 9.81 -2.22
CA SER A 272 0.70 8.42 -1.78
C SER A 272 1.57 7.47 -2.57
N ILE A 273 2.11 6.48 -1.86
CA ILE A 273 2.69 5.30 -2.49
C ILE A 273 1.59 4.28 -2.77
N ARG A 274 1.54 3.74 -3.99
CA ARG A 274 0.54 2.74 -4.37
C ARG A 274 1.06 1.35 -4.13
N THR A 275 0.64 0.71 -3.02
CA THR A 275 1.11 -0.64 -2.65
C THR A 275 0.86 -1.69 -3.74
N ARG A 276 -0.20 -1.51 -4.55
CA ARG A 276 -0.53 -2.38 -5.70
C ARG A 276 0.55 -2.39 -6.77
N LEU A 277 1.33 -1.31 -6.91
CA LEU A 277 2.47 -1.26 -7.82
C LEU A 277 3.52 -2.31 -7.43
N PHE A 278 3.77 -2.47 -6.15
CA PHE A 278 4.75 -3.43 -5.64
C PHE A 278 4.29 -4.86 -5.82
N ASP A 279 3.01 -5.14 -5.69
CA ASP A 279 2.43 -6.44 -6.05
C ASP A 279 2.60 -6.73 -7.55
N ALA A 280 2.40 -5.73 -8.43
CA ALA A 280 2.64 -5.86 -9.87
C ALA A 280 4.12 -6.07 -10.19
N ILE A 281 5.04 -5.38 -9.51
CA ILE A 281 6.49 -5.59 -9.61
C ILE A 281 6.83 -7.02 -9.19
N ALA A 282 6.35 -7.50 -8.04
CA ALA A 282 6.60 -8.86 -7.54
C ALA A 282 6.11 -9.95 -8.51
N ALA A 283 4.97 -9.72 -9.15
CA ALA A 283 4.39 -10.63 -10.15
C ALA A 283 4.91 -10.41 -11.58
N ALA A 284 5.78 -9.43 -11.81
CA ALA A 284 6.28 -8.99 -13.12
C ALA A 284 5.14 -8.71 -14.12
N VAL A 285 4.08 -8.01 -13.68
CA VAL A 285 2.90 -7.69 -14.49
C VAL A 285 2.95 -6.24 -14.94
N PRO A 286 2.95 -5.94 -16.26
CA PRO A 286 2.90 -4.57 -16.77
C PRO A 286 1.72 -3.78 -16.23
N VAL A 287 1.95 -2.50 -15.99
CA VAL A 287 1.05 -1.62 -15.25
C VAL A 287 0.42 -0.57 -16.16
N ILE A 288 -0.87 -0.30 -15.99
CA ILE A 288 -1.49 0.95 -16.44
C ILE A 288 -1.81 1.79 -15.21
N THR A 289 -1.28 3.00 -15.15
CA THR A 289 -1.52 3.94 -14.05
C THR A 289 -1.80 5.34 -14.58
N THR A 290 -2.54 6.12 -13.82
CA THR A 290 -2.71 7.54 -14.14
C THR A 290 -1.48 8.35 -13.76
N GLU A 291 -1.30 9.49 -14.44
CA GLU A 291 -0.31 10.50 -14.11
C GLU A 291 -0.37 10.93 -12.64
N GLN A 292 0.69 11.53 -12.15
CA GLN A 292 0.93 12.00 -10.77
C GLN A 292 1.38 10.92 -9.78
N GLY A 293 2.29 11.33 -8.92
CA GLY A 293 2.79 10.55 -7.80
C GLY A 293 3.81 9.48 -8.18
N PHE A 294 4.29 8.85 -7.15
CA PHE A 294 5.38 7.87 -7.23
C PHE A 294 5.15 6.75 -8.25
N ALA A 295 3.91 6.25 -8.34
CA ALA A 295 3.61 5.14 -9.26
C ALA A 295 3.81 5.56 -10.73
N ALA A 296 3.30 6.73 -11.12
CA ALA A 296 3.46 7.25 -12.48
C ALA A 296 4.94 7.54 -12.79
N GLU A 297 5.65 8.16 -11.86
CA GLU A 297 7.08 8.49 -12.00
C GLU A 297 7.92 7.22 -12.20
N LEU A 298 7.69 6.18 -11.37
CA LEU A 298 8.44 4.92 -11.47
C LEU A 298 8.08 4.15 -12.74
N VAL A 299 6.79 4.06 -13.10
CA VAL A 299 6.33 3.36 -14.31
C VAL A 299 6.91 4.00 -15.57
N ALA A 300 6.94 5.34 -15.64
CA ALA A 300 7.52 6.06 -16.78
C ALA A 300 9.05 5.93 -16.82
N ALA A 301 9.73 6.14 -15.70
CA ALA A 301 11.20 6.15 -15.64
C ALA A 301 11.81 4.78 -15.92
N GLU A 302 11.18 3.70 -15.44
CA GLU A 302 11.70 2.34 -15.57
C GLU A 302 11.06 1.55 -16.74
N GLY A 303 10.07 2.11 -17.45
CA GLY A 303 9.37 1.45 -18.55
C GLY A 303 8.58 0.23 -18.12
N LEU A 304 7.77 0.35 -17.05
CA LEU A 304 7.04 -0.78 -16.44
C LEU A 304 5.64 -0.98 -17.03
N GLY A 305 5.23 -0.15 -17.97
CA GLY A 305 3.88 -0.15 -18.52
C GLY A 305 3.51 1.20 -19.15
N VAL A 306 2.28 1.64 -18.95
CA VAL A 306 1.70 2.84 -19.57
C VAL A 306 1.21 3.81 -18.50
N VAL A 307 1.61 5.07 -18.62
CA VAL A 307 1.06 6.19 -17.84
C VAL A 307 0.05 6.93 -18.70
N VAL A 308 -1.14 7.21 -18.17
CA VAL A 308 -2.25 7.84 -18.88
C VAL A 308 -2.76 9.06 -18.14
N PRO A 309 -3.42 10.02 -18.81
CA PRO A 309 -4.12 11.11 -18.13
C PRO A 309 -5.20 10.59 -17.18
N SER A 310 -5.45 11.33 -16.10
CA SER A 310 -6.53 10.99 -15.16
C SER A 310 -7.90 11.20 -15.80
N LEU A 311 -8.87 10.33 -15.49
CA LEU A 311 -10.25 10.38 -15.98
C LEU A 311 -10.40 10.23 -17.51
N ASP A 312 -9.41 9.67 -18.20
CA ASP A 312 -9.42 9.48 -19.64
C ASP A 312 -9.54 7.99 -20.01
N ALA A 313 -10.78 7.52 -20.20
CA ALA A 313 -11.06 6.14 -20.57
C ALA A 313 -10.53 5.78 -21.97
N ALA A 314 -10.41 6.74 -22.88
CA ALA A 314 -9.88 6.50 -24.21
C ALA A 314 -8.36 6.23 -24.15
N ALA A 315 -7.61 7.05 -23.43
CA ALA A 315 -6.18 6.84 -23.22
C ALA A 315 -5.91 5.51 -22.48
N VAL A 316 -6.75 5.15 -21.50
CA VAL A 316 -6.65 3.85 -20.83
C VAL A 316 -6.90 2.70 -21.80
N ALA A 317 -7.93 2.80 -22.67
CA ALA A 317 -8.22 1.78 -23.67
C ALA A 317 -7.09 1.64 -24.71
N ASP A 318 -6.42 2.73 -25.08
CA ASP A 318 -5.22 2.71 -25.95
C ASP A 318 -4.05 2.02 -25.26
N GLY A 319 -3.83 2.30 -23.96
CA GLY A 319 -2.84 1.61 -23.14
C GLY A 319 -3.09 0.11 -23.03
N ILE A 320 -4.35 -0.29 -22.85
CA ILE A 320 -4.78 -1.70 -22.89
C ILE A 320 -4.45 -2.31 -24.25
N ALA A 321 -4.86 -1.65 -25.36
CA ALA A 321 -4.61 -2.14 -26.71
C ALA A 321 -3.12 -2.34 -26.99
N ARG A 322 -2.27 -1.42 -26.55
CA ARG A 322 -0.83 -1.52 -26.68
C ARG A 322 -0.26 -2.74 -25.96
N LEU A 323 -0.62 -2.93 -24.67
CA LEU A 323 -0.15 -4.07 -23.88
C LEU A 323 -0.72 -5.42 -24.34
N MET A 324 -1.88 -5.43 -25.01
CA MET A 324 -2.49 -6.66 -25.52
C MET A 324 -1.95 -7.08 -26.89
N ARG A 325 -1.54 -6.13 -27.76
CA ARG A 325 -1.18 -6.39 -29.18
C ARG A 325 0.30 -6.24 -29.48
N ASP A 326 1.05 -5.47 -28.72
CA ASP A 326 2.48 -5.24 -28.93
C ASP A 326 3.29 -6.15 -27.99
N ASP A 327 3.59 -7.37 -28.47
CA ASP A 327 4.32 -8.37 -27.72
C ASP A 327 5.74 -7.92 -27.38
N GLY A 328 6.40 -7.10 -28.23
CA GLY A 328 7.72 -6.56 -28.00
C GLY A 328 7.73 -5.54 -26.85
N PHE A 329 6.78 -4.60 -26.86
CA PHE A 329 6.59 -3.66 -25.77
C PHE A 329 6.24 -4.38 -24.46
N TYR A 330 5.32 -5.35 -24.53
CA TYR A 330 4.94 -6.17 -23.38
C TYR A 330 6.14 -6.89 -22.73
N ALA A 331 6.93 -7.59 -23.55
CA ALA A 331 8.12 -8.31 -23.10
C ALA A 331 9.16 -7.37 -22.48
N THR A 332 9.33 -6.16 -23.04
CA THR A 332 10.20 -5.12 -22.47
C THR A 332 9.73 -4.69 -21.09
N CYS A 333 8.42 -4.42 -20.91
CA CYS A 333 7.86 -4.08 -19.60
C CYS A 333 8.08 -5.19 -18.57
N VAL A 334 7.85 -6.46 -18.94
CA VAL A 334 8.08 -7.62 -18.06
C VAL A 334 9.55 -7.72 -17.65
N SER A 335 10.48 -7.59 -18.61
CA SER A 335 11.92 -7.61 -18.35
C SER A 335 12.35 -6.51 -17.38
N ASN A 336 11.84 -5.30 -17.58
CA ASN A 336 12.10 -4.16 -16.70
C ASN A 336 11.57 -4.37 -15.28
N LEU A 337 10.36 -4.93 -15.16
CA LEU A 337 9.78 -5.28 -13.85
C LEU A 337 10.67 -6.26 -13.09
N ILE A 338 11.13 -7.32 -13.75
CA ILE A 338 12.06 -8.31 -13.15
C ILE A 338 13.37 -7.64 -12.74
N ARG A 339 13.92 -6.78 -13.60
CA ARG A 339 15.19 -6.07 -13.35
C ARG A 339 15.15 -5.22 -12.09
N ILE A 340 14.02 -4.59 -11.78
CA ILE A 340 13.90 -3.69 -10.61
C ILE A 340 13.49 -4.39 -9.32
N GLN A 341 12.99 -5.64 -9.35
CA GLN A 341 12.56 -6.38 -8.16
C GLN A 341 13.56 -6.31 -6.99
N PRO A 342 14.88 -6.57 -7.20
CA PRO A 342 15.83 -6.57 -6.09
C PRO A 342 15.90 -5.25 -5.31
N ARG A 343 15.56 -4.11 -5.95
CA ARG A 343 15.58 -2.80 -5.31
C ARG A 343 14.50 -2.67 -4.23
N PHE A 344 13.43 -3.45 -4.37
CA PHE A 344 12.26 -3.40 -3.51
C PHE A 344 12.11 -4.63 -2.59
N ALA A 345 13.09 -5.52 -2.52
CA ALA A 345 13.08 -6.59 -1.54
C ALA A 345 12.98 -6.02 -0.12
N TRP A 346 12.16 -6.65 0.76
CA TRP A 346 11.95 -6.13 2.11
C TRP A 346 13.25 -5.96 2.90
N ASP A 347 14.20 -6.87 2.77
CA ASP A 347 15.52 -6.79 3.41
C ASP A 347 16.38 -5.62 2.90
N VAL A 348 16.16 -5.21 1.64
CA VAL A 348 16.85 -4.06 1.04
C VAL A 348 16.22 -2.75 1.50
N VAL A 349 14.89 -2.62 1.39
CA VAL A 349 14.20 -1.36 1.72
C VAL A 349 14.21 -1.06 3.22
N THR A 350 14.26 -2.07 4.10
CA THR A 350 14.29 -1.88 5.55
C THR A 350 15.68 -1.67 6.12
N ARG A 351 16.72 -1.85 5.32
CA ARG A 351 18.12 -1.71 5.77
C ARG A 351 18.40 -0.39 6.50
N PRO A 352 17.95 0.80 6.03
CA PRO A 352 18.20 2.06 6.75
C PRO A 352 17.60 2.07 8.15
N LEU A 353 16.45 1.43 8.36
CA LEU A 353 15.82 1.30 9.67
C LEU A 353 16.66 0.41 10.60
N ILE A 354 17.11 -0.74 10.10
CA ILE A 354 17.91 -1.69 10.85
C ILE A 354 19.23 -1.04 11.26
N GLU A 355 19.91 -0.35 10.36
CA GLU A 355 21.16 0.36 10.63
C GLU A 355 21.01 1.45 11.69
N ALA A 356 19.95 2.26 11.62
CA ALA A 356 19.65 3.29 12.62
C ALA A 356 19.45 2.66 14.01
N MET A 357 18.71 1.54 14.09
CA MET A 357 18.46 0.86 15.36
C MET A 357 19.71 0.17 15.91
N GLN A 358 20.58 -0.41 15.07
CA GLN A 358 21.86 -0.97 15.47
C GLN A 358 22.80 0.11 16.02
N GLN A 359 22.77 1.34 15.48
CA GLN A 359 23.53 2.47 16.02
C GLN A 359 23.04 2.82 17.44
N TRP A 360 21.74 2.80 17.70
CA TRP A 360 21.18 3.04 19.02
C TRP A 360 21.54 1.93 20.02
N GLN A 361 21.57 0.68 19.58
CA GLN A 361 21.99 -0.44 20.41
C GLN A 361 23.45 -0.32 20.87
N ARG A 362 24.33 0.20 20.01
CA ARG A 362 25.75 0.41 20.32
C ARG A 362 26.00 1.64 21.21
N ARG A 363 25.08 2.60 21.22
CA ARG A 363 25.15 3.84 22.00
C ARG A 363 23.90 4.00 22.86
N PRO A 364 23.74 3.19 23.93
CA PRO A 364 22.48 3.18 24.68
C PRO A 364 22.27 4.45 25.53
N GLU A 365 23.24 5.34 25.65
CA GLU A 365 23.16 6.54 26.50
C GLU A 365 22.44 7.70 25.80
N ARG A 366 21.36 8.12 26.46
CA ARG A 366 20.80 9.48 26.51
C ARG A 366 20.68 9.96 27.90
#